data_92f0c4532ba68d12a59e56c298b5b146
#
_entry.id   92f0c4532ba68d12a59e56c298b5b146
#
_cell.length_a   1.000
_cell.length_b   1.000
_cell.length_c   1.000
_cell.angle_alpha   90.00
_cell.angle_beta   90.00
_cell.angle_gamma   90.00
#
_symmetry.space_group_name_H-M   'P 1'
#
loop_
_entity.id
_entity.type
_entity.pdbx_description
1 polymer ?
#
loop_
_entity_poly.entity_id
_entity_poly.type
_entity_poly.pdbx_seq_one_letter_code
_entity_poly.pdbx_strand_id
1 'polypeptide(L)'
;MRKNDVPKIVPKFPLPNPSLKRRGNTYSVRVQLPSQILKIHSKKYSDVIVSLKRCTDLMTAQKMLKRVKIGFNLQRQLKAESVSEYRFKIKQLIFSLIDCEKSEEITMRDLLQTIVINQAKTDNAIFFKDWFPKYQKEKISSGEWTKGTEETNQTTYNE
;
A
#
# COMPACT_ATOMS: atom_id res chain seq x y z
N MET A 1 -24.45 -4.39 29.64
CA MET A 1 -23.05 -4.84 29.73
C MET A 1 -22.28 -4.24 28.56
N ARG A 2 -21.38 -3.28 28.81
CA ARG A 2 -20.51 -2.72 27.79
C ARG A 2 -19.43 -3.76 27.49
N LYS A 3 -19.36 -4.27 26.24
CA LYS A 3 -18.25 -5.10 25.79
C LYS A 3 -16.99 -4.23 25.90
N ASN A 4 -16.04 -4.67 26.70
CA ASN A 4 -14.72 -4.05 26.80
C ASN A 4 -14.07 -4.14 25.42
N ASP A 5 -14.00 -3.02 24.71
CA ASP A 5 -13.20 -2.88 23.51
C ASP A 5 -11.72 -2.96 23.89
N VAL A 6 -11.20 -4.18 23.94
CA VAL A 6 -9.76 -4.40 24.07
C VAL A 6 -9.12 -3.85 22.78
N PRO A 7 -8.19 -2.89 22.89
CA PRO A 7 -7.54 -2.32 21.70
C PRO A 7 -6.87 -3.43 20.89
N LYS A 8 -7.31 -3.64 19.64
CA LYS A 8 -6.79 -4.65 18.75
C LYS A 8 -5.35 -4.28 18.37
N ILE A 9 -4.38 -5.02 18.85
CA ILE A 9 -2.97 -4.81 18.53
C ILE A 9 -2.75 -5.23 17.09
N VAL A 10 -2.51 -4.26 16.20
CA VAL A 10 -2.19 -4.52 14.79
C VAL A 10 -0.75 -5.02 14.70
N PRO A 11 -0.51 -6.21 14.13
CA PRO A 11 0.82 -6.77 14.04
C PRO A 11 1.73 -5.94 13.12
N LYS A 12 3.03 -5.90 13.45
CA LYS A 12 4.07 -5.26 12.67
C LYS A 12 4.86 -6.32 11.91
N PHE A 13 5.08 -6.10 10.62
CA PHE A 13 5.86 -6.99 9.76
C PHE A 13 7.10 -6.28 9.24
N PRO A 14 8.25 -6.98 9.15
CA PRO A 14 9.47 -6.39 8.62
C PRO A 14 9.32 -6.05 7.13
N LEU A 15 9.98 -4.98 6.70
CA LEU A 15 10.13 -4.64 5.29
C LEU A 15 11.30 -5.45 4.71
N PRO A 16 11.05 -6.33 3.71
CA PRO A 16 12.09 -7.14 3.09
C PRO A 16 12.93 -6.30 2.13
N ASN A 17 14.12 -6.80 1.80
CA ASN A 17 15.02 -6.10 0.89
C ASN A 17 14.47 -6.09 -0.56
N PRO A 18 14.26 -4.92 -1.17
CA PRO A 18 13.77 -4.83 -2.53
C PRO A 18 14.87 -5.16 -3.55
N SER A 19 14.46 -5.75 -4.67
CA SER A 19 15.33 -6.10 -5.81
C SER A 19 14.82 -5.51 -7.11
N LEU A 20 15.71 -5.36 -8.09
CA LEU A 20 15.34 -4.93 -9.44
C LEU A 20 15.02 -6.16 -10.30
N LYS A 21 13.92 -6.08 -11.07
CA LYS A 21 13.53 -7.10 -12.04
C LYS A 21 13.33 -6.46 -13.39
N ARG A 22 13.98 -7.00 -14.44
CA ARG A 22 13.78 -6.60 -15.83
C ARG A 22 12.59 -7.37 -16.40
N ARG A 23 11.71 -6.68 -17.13
CA ARG A 23 10.61 -7.25 -17.92
C ARG A 23 10.62 -6.63 -19.32
N GLY A 24 11.08 -7.38 -20.30
CA GLY A 24 11.32 -6.84 -21.64
C GLY A 24 12.30 -5.66 -21.57
N ASN A 25 11.87 -4.49 -22.05
CA ASN A 25 12.67 -3.27 -22.05
C ASN A 25 12.44 -2.38 -20.82
N THR A 26 11.67 -2.82 -19.82
CA THR A 26 11.37 -2.01 -18.65
C THR A 26 11.85 -2.66 -17.36
N TYR A 27 12.04 -1.85 -16.33
CA TYR A 27 12.43 -2.29 -15.00
C TYR A 27 11.28 -2.21 -14.01
N SER A 28 11.32 -3.06 -12.99
CA SER A 28 10.34 -3.11 -11.91
C SER A 28 11.06 -3.35 -10.59
N VAL A 29 10.55 -2.79 -9.50
CA VAL A 29 10.97 -3.14 -8.14
C VAL A 29 10.16 -4.37 -7.71
N ARG A 30 10.87 -5.41 -7.27
CA ARG A 30 10.29 -6.63 -6.70
C ARG A 30 10.59 -6.68 -5.22
N VAL A 31 9.55 -6.95 -4.43
CA VAL A 31 9.64 -7.15 -2.98
C VAL A 31 9.04 -8.51 -2.66
N GLN A 32 9.84 -9.39 -2.11
CA GLN A 32 9.37 -10.71 -1.67
C GLN A 32 8.70 -10.58 -0.30
N LEU A 33 7.49 -11.10 -0.14
CA LEU A 33 6.76 -10.99 1.13
C LEU A 33 7.42 -11.81 2.25
N PRO A 34 7.47 -11.30 3.49
CA PRO A 34 8.01 -12.04 4.62
C PRO A 34 7.24 -13.33 4.87
N SER A 35 7.95 -14.40 5.23
CA SER A 35 7.33 -15.70 5.56
C SER A 35 6.32 -15.61 6.70
N GLN A 36 6.49 -14.69 7.61
CA GLN A 36 5.59 -14.43 8.73
C GLN A 36 4.18 -14.03 8.27
N ILE A 37 4.10 -13.17 7.24
CA ILE A 37 2.81 -12.76 6.70
C ILE A 37 2.20 -13.82 5.78
N LEU A 38 3.04 -14.61 5.08
CA LEU A 38 2.60 -15.69 4.20
C LEU A 38 2.00 -16.88 4.96
N LYS A 39 2.39 -17.10 6.21
CA LYS A 39 1.80 -18.13 7.08
C LYS A 39 0.34 -17.87 7.44
N ILE A 40 -0.10 -16.61 7.41
CA ILE A 40 -1.45 -16.18 7.76
C ILE A 40 -2.42 -16.39 6.58
N HIS A 41 -1.90 -16.47 5.35
CA HIS A 41 -2.71 -16.59 4.13
C HIS A 41 -2.05 -17.46 3.08
N SER A 42 -2.87 -18.17 2.30
CA SER A 42 -2.44 -19.12 1.27
C SER A 42 -1.38 -18.59 0.30
N LYS A 43 -0.46 -19.48 -0.07
CA LYS A 43 0.79 -19.27 -0.86
C LYS A 43 0.67 -18.62 -2.26
N LYS A 44 -0.49 -18.12 -2.67
CA LYS A 44 -0.74 -17.74 -4.07
C LYS A 44 0.01 -16.48 -4.56
N TYR A 45 0.50 -15.61 -3.65
CA TYR A 45 1.17 -14.36 -4.01
C TYR A 45 2.36 -14.05 -3.09
N SER A 46 3.54 -14.53 -3.48
CA SER A 46 4.77 -14.34 -2.69
C SER A 46 5.44 -12.97 -2.88
N ASP A 47 5.07 -12.22 -3.93
CA ASP A 47 5.79 -11.02 -4.33
C ASP A 47 4.88 -9.81 -4.54
N VAL A 48 5.43 -8.63 -4.28
CA VAL A 48 4.91 -7.34 -4.75
C VAL A 48 5.82 -6.85 -5.85
N ILE A 49 5.27 -6.55 -7.03
CA ILE A 49 6.01 -6.01 -8.17
C ILE A 49 5.43 -4.66 -8.52
N VAL A 50 6.30 -3.64 -8.59
CA VAL A 50 5.94 -2.26 -8.95
C VAL A 50 6.76 -1.84 -10.16
N SER A 51 6.10 -1.49 -11.26
CA SER A 51 6.76 -1.00 -12.47
C SER A 51 7.35 0.39 -12.25
N LEU A 52 8.56 0.60 -12.76
CA LEU A 52 9.25 1.89 -12.74
C LEU A 52 8.84 2.75 -13.95
N LYS A 53 7.54 2.98 -14.16
CA LYS A 53 6.92 3.93 -15.09
C LYS A 53 7.74 4.17 -16.38
N ARG A 54 7.83 3.16 -17.25
CA ARG A 54 8.57 3.22 -18.54
C ARG A 54 10.08 3.45 -18.40
N CYS A 55 10.68 3.23 -17.24
CA CYS A 55 12.12 3.29 -17.08
C CYS A 55 12.78 2.17 -17.90
N THR A 56 13.50 2.53 -18.96
CA THR A 56 14.25 1.62 -19.83
C THR A 56 15.75 1.66 -19.55
N ASP A 57 16.21 2.68 -18.85
CA ASP A 57 17.60 2.87 -18.48
C ASP A 57 17.94 2.20 -17.14
N LEU A 58 19.01 1.37 -17.16
CA LEU A 58 19.46 0.63 -15.98
C LEU A 58 19.98 1.55 -14.87
N MET A 59 20.69 2.61 -15.22
CA MET A 59 21.27 3.52 -14.22
C MET A 59 20.18 4.26 -13.45
N THR A 60 19.16 4.74 -14.16
CA THR A 60 17.98 5.37 -13.56
C THR A 60 17.21 4.38 -12.69
N ALA A 61 17.00 3.14 -13.16
CA ALA A 61 16.35 2.09 -12.38
C ALA A 61 17.12 1.75 -11.08
N GLN A 62 18.45 1.71 -11.13
CA GLN A 62 19.30 1.49 -9.96
C GLN A 62 19.24 2.65 -8.96
N LYS A 63 19.20 3.91 -9.42
CA LYS A 63 19.02 5.09 -8.56
C LYS A 63 17.67 5.00 -7.82
N MET A 64 16.57 4.67 -8.53
CA MET A 64 15.26 4.49 -7.93
C MET A 64 15.25 3.34 -6.91
N LEU A 65 15.85 2.19 -7.24
CA LEU A 65 15.97 1.07 -6.31
C LEU A 65 16.75 1.45 -5.04
N LYS A 66 17.84 2.24 -5.17
CA LYS A 66 18.62 2.72 -4.02
C LYS A 66 17.76 3.56 -3.09
N ARG A 67 16.92 4.46 -3.63
CA ARG A 67 15.96 5.26 -2.83
C ARG A 67 14.99 4.35 -2.07
N VAL A 68 14.42 3.35 -2.75
CA VAL A 68 13.50 2.40 -2.10
C VAL A 68 14.19 1.62 -0.99
N LYS A 69 15.43 1.15 -1.20
CA LYS A 69 16.22 0.47 -0.16
C LYS A 69 16.46 1.34 1.07
N ILE A 70 16.85 2.60 0.85
CA ILE A 70 17.06 3.54 1.95
C ILE A 70 15.75 3.77 2.72
N GLY A 71 14.65 4.04 2.01
CA GLY A 71 13.35 4.23 2.64
C GLY A 71 12.88 3.02 3.45
N PHE A 72 13.07 1.80 2.92
CA PHE A 72 12.74 0.56 3.64
C PHE A 72 13.61 0.36 4.89
N ASN A 73 14.91 0.67 4.82
CA ASN A 73 15.81 0.60 5.96
C ASN A 73 15.46 1.60 7.07
N LEU A 74 14.95 2.78 6.69
CA LEU A 74 14.49 3.79 7.65
C LEU A 74 13.21 3.37 8.34
N GLN A 75 12.26 2.86 7.58
CA GLN A 75 10.96 2.45 8.11
C GLN A 75 10.99 1.12 8.86
N ARG A 76 11.80 0.17 8.43
CA ARG A 76 12.03 -1.18 8.98
C ARG A 76 10.80 -2.09 9.05
N GLN A 77 9.65 -1.59 9.48
CA GLN A 77 8.43 -2.39 9.70
C GLN A 77 7.18 -1.65 9.25
N LEU A 78 6.17 -2.41 8.82
CA LEU A 78 4.82 -1.92 8.53
C LEU A 78 3.78 -2.63 9.39
N LYS A 79 2.81 -1.86 9.90
CA LYS A 79 1.61 -2.40 10.54
C LYS A 79 0.64 -2.86 9.47
N ALA A 80 0.12 -4.08 9.58
CA ALA A 80 -0.93 -4.58 8.70
C ALA A 80 -1.73 -5.69 9.37
N GLU A 81 -3.03 -5.71 9.16
CA GLU A 81 -3.93 -6.76 9.64
C GLU A 81 -4.08 -7.91 8.64
N SER A 82 -3.79 -7.65 7.37
CA SER A 82 -3.91 -8.62 6.27
C SER A 82 -2.76 -8.54 5.29
N VAL A 83 -2.59 -9.61 4.48
CA VAL A 83 -1.63 -9.62 3.37
C VAL A 83 -1.98 -8.56 2.33
N SER A 84 -3.26 -8.38 2.04
CA SER A 84 -3.73 -7.38 1.06
C SER A 84 -3.36 -5.96 1.51
N GLU A 85 -3.58 -5.65 2.77
CA GLU A 85 -3.20 -4.37 3.36
C GLU A 85 -1.69 -4.15 3.36
N TYR A 86 -0.91 -5.17 3.74
CA TYR A 86 0.54 -5.11 3.72
C TYR A 86 1.07 -4.86 2.30
N ARG A 87 0.53 -5.56 1.30
CA ARG A 87 0.88 -5.37 -0.12
C ARG A 87 0.53 -3.96 -0.60
N PHE A 88 -0.65 -3.46 -0.22
CA PHE A 88 -1.07 -2.11 -0.55
C PHE A 88 -0.11 -1.06 0.04
N LYS A 89 0.20 -1.16 1.33
CA LYS A 89 1.12 -0.24 2.03
C LYS A 89 2.53 -0.26 1.43
N ILE A 90 3.05 -1.44 1.07
CA ILE A 90 4.34 -1.55 0.35
C ILE A 90 4.29 -0.84 -1.00
N LYS A 91 3.22 -1.05 -1.79
CA LYS A 91 3.09 -0.38 -3.10
C LYS A 91 3.05 1.14 -2.94
N GLN A 92 2.26 1.65 -2.00
CA GLN A 92 2.18 3.08 -1.72
C GLN A 92 3.53 3.65 -1.30
N LEU A 93 4.24 2.97 -0.41
CA LEU A 93 5.57 3.37 0.02
C LEU A 93 6.56 3.42 -1.15
N ILE A 94 6.57 2.39 -2.02
CA ILE A 94 7.45 2.37 -3.20
C ILE A 94 7.11 3.53 -4.15
N PHE A 95 5.82 3.76 -4.44
CA PHE A 95 5.42 4.85 -5.33
C PHE A 95 5.88 6.21 -4.81
N SER A 96 5.70 6.49 -3.53
CA SER A 96 6.13 7.77 -2.97
C SER A 96 7.64 7.98 -2.98
N LEU A 97 8.40 6.90 -2.78
CA LEU A 97 9.86 6.95 -2.84
C LEU A 97 10.39 7.10 -4.28
N ILE A 98 9.64 6.63 -5.28
CA ILE A 98 9.97 6.78 -6.70
C ILE A 98 9.53 8.14 -7.23
N ASP A 99 8.30 8.60 -6.89
CA ASP A 99 7.71 9.85 -7.38
C ASP A 99 8.33 11.12 -6.74
N CYS A 100 9.27 10.95 -5.82
CA CYS A 100 10.04 12.06 -5.25
C CYS A 100 11.02 12.62 -6.29
N GLU A 101 10.49 13.34 -7.30
CA GLU A 101 11.24 13.82 -8.48
C GLU A 101 12.14 15.03 -8.21
N LYS A 102 12.13 15.63 -7.03
CA LYS A 102 12.84 16.89 -6.77
C LYS A 102 14.17 16.65 -6.06
N SER A 103 15.20 16.76 -6.83
CA SER A 103 16.63 16.89 -6.56
C SER A 103 17.46 15.61 -6.71
N GLU A 104 18.61 15.77 -7.37
CA GLU A 104 19.63 14.71 -7.49
C GLU A 104 20.21 14.29 -6.14
N GLU A 105 20.01 15.09 -5.10
CA GLU A 105 20.35 14.82 -3.70
C GLU A 105 19.11 14.81 -2.82
N ILE A 106 18.44 13.66 -2.76
CA ILE A 106 17.42 13.44 -1.72
C ILE A 106 18.13 13.29 -0.39
N THR A 107 17.91 14.22 0.51
CA THR A 107 18.46 14.12 1.87
C THR A 107 17.72 13.04 2.65
N MET A 108 18.39 12.47 3.65
CA MET A 108 17.79 11.53 4.60
C MET A 108 16.52 12.10 5.25
N ARG A 109 16.48 13.42 5.46
CA ARG A 109 15.36 14.15 6.03
C ARG A 109 14.14 14.14 5.11
N ASP A 110 14.33 14.33 3.80
CA ASP A 110 13.24 14.32 2.81
C ASP A 110 12.60 12.93 2.70
N LEU A 111 13.44 11.88 2.75
CA LEU A 111 12.95 10.49 2.78
C LEU A 111 12.16 10.19 4.05
N LEU A 112 12.60 10.66 5.20
CA LEU A 112 11.88 10.50 6.46
C LEU A 112 10.53 11.23 6.44
N GLN A 113 10.48 12.47 5.94
CA GLN A 113 9.23 13.21 5.80
C GLN A 113 8.27 12.48 4.84
N THR A 114 8.76 11.98 3.71
CA THR A 114 7.95 11.23 2.74
C THR A 114 7.36 9.97 3.38
N ILE A 115 8.14 9.25 4.18
CA ILE A 115 7.69 8.05 4.89
C ILE A 115 6.62 8.40 5.92
N VAL A 116 6.83 9.46 6.72
CA VAL A 116 5.87 9.90 7.76
C VAL A 116 4.54 10.32 7.12
N ILE A 117 4.58 11.13 6.04
CA ILE A 117 3.37 11.55 5.31
C ILE A 117 2.61 10.35 4.76
N ASN A 118 3.32 9.36 4.21
CA ASN A 118 2.68 8.15 3.68
C ASN A 118 2.09 7.26 4.75
N GLN A 119 2.75 7.12 5.89
CA GLN A 119 2.17 6.39 7.02
C GLN A 119 0.87 7.04 7.47
N ALA A 120 0.85 8.36 7.65
CA ALA A 120 -0.36 9.08 8.01
C ALA A 120 -1.48 8.90 6.98
N LYS A 121 -1.15 8.93 5.67
CA LYS A 121 -2.12 8.69 4.60
C LYS A 121 -2.65 7.26 4.58
N THR A 122 -1.79 6.25 4.77
CA THR A 122 -2.20 4.84 4.74
C THR A 122 -2.92 4.42 6.02
N ASP A 123 -2.53 4.95 7.17
CA ASP A 123 -3.20 4.66 8.44
C ASP A 123 -4.61 5.30 8.50
N ASN A 124 -4.80 6.41 7.77
CA ASN A 124 -6.10 7.08 7.61
C ASN A 124 -6.85 6.67 6.33
N ALA A 125 -6.29 5.78 5.49
CA ALA A 125 -6.96 5.33 4.29
C ALA A 125 -8.21 4.52 4.64
N ILE A 126 -9.36 5.05 4.29
CA ILE A 126 -10.63 4.35 4.36
C ILE A 126 -10.69 3.43 3.14
N PHE A 127 -10.68 2.11 3.37
CA PHE A 127 -10.87 1.17 2.27
C PHE A 127 -12.28 1.33 1.70
N PHE A 128 -12.40 1.24 0.38
CA PHE A 128 -13.69 1.38 -0.31
C PHE A 128 -14.77 0.46 0.28
N LYS A 129 -14.41 -0.78 0.63
CA LYS A 129 -15.31 -1.75 1.26
C LYS A 129 -15.85 -1.31 2.64
N ASP A 130 -15.10 -0.46 3.36
CA ASP A 130 -15.51 0.03 4.69
C ASP A 130 -16.25 1.36 4.58
N TRP A 131 -15.94 2.13 3.53
CA TRP A 131 -16.53 3.44 3.26
C TRP A 131 -17.87 3.32 2.52
N PHE A 132 -17.96 2.45 1.52
CA PHE A 132 -19.12 2.34 0.64
C PHE A 132 -20.43 2.02 1.38
N PRO A 133 -20.50 1.08 2.35
CA PRO A 133 -21.71 0.84 3.12
C PRO A 133 -22.18 2.05 3.95
N LYS A 134 -21.24 2.85 4.47
CA LYS A 134 -21.55 4.08 5.20
C LYS A 134 -22.12 5.14 4.26
N TYR A 135 -21.51 5.30 3.10
CA TYR A 135 -21.95 6.21 2.06
C TYR A 135 -23.36 5.85 1.53
N GLN A 136 -23.62 4.56 1.26
CA GLN A 136 -24.95 4.08 0.88
C GLN A 136 -26.00 4.47 1.94
N LYS A 137 -25.71 4.17 3.21
CA LYS A 137 -26.65 4.47 4.30
C LYS A 137 -26.95 5.96 4.40
N GLU A 138 -25.94 6.81 4.21
CA GLU A 138 -26.10 8.26 4.20
C GLU A 138 -26.99 8.71 3.03
N LYS A 139 -26.76 8.20 1.81
CA LYS A 139 -27.54 8.55 0.61
C LYS A 139 -28.99 8.08 0.67
N ILE A 140 -29.24 6.94 1.28
CA ILE A 140 -30.61 6.45 1.53
C ILE A 140 -31.30 7.32 2.59
N SER A 141 -30.63 7.65 3.67
CA SER A 141 -31.20 8.47 4.74
C SER A 141 -31.49 9.90 4.30
N SER A 142 -30.69 10.45 3.38
CA SER A 142 -30.91 11.78 2.78
C SER A 142 -32.00 11.80 1.69
N GLY A 143 -32.52 10.62 1.28
CA GLY A 143 -33.49 10.49 0.21
C GLY A 143 -32.94 10.68 -1.21
N GLU A 144 -31.61 10.77 -1.36
CA GLU A 144 -30.96 10.89 -2.65
C GLU A 144 -31.00 9.59 -3.46
N TRP A 145 -31.03 8.44 -2.78
CA TRP A 145 -31.10 7.12 -3.40
C TRP A 145 -32.41 6.42 -3.11
N THR A 146 -32.97 5.80 -4.14
CA THR A 146 -34.11 4.89 -4.04
C THR A 146 -33.62 3.45 -3.81
N LYS A 147 -34.52 2.55 -3.40
CA LYS A 147 -34.22 1.12 -3.26
C LYS A 147 -33.62 0.50 -4.53
N GLY A 148 -34.15 0.87 -5.70
CA GLY A 148 -33.62 0.37 -6.98
C GLY A 148 -32.19 0.83 -7.27
N THR A 149 -31.84 2.05 -6.87
CA THR A 149 -30.46 2.57 -6.96
C THR A 149 -29.53 1.82 -6.01
N GLU A 150 -30.01 1.50 -4.82
CA GLU A 150 -29.27 0.71 -3.83
C GLU A 150 -28.92 -0.68 -4.37
N GLU A 151 -29.92 -1.41 -4.90
CA GLU A 151 -29.73 -2.76 -5.44
C GLU A 151 -28.73 -2.78 -6.61
N THR A 152 -28.83 -1.82 -7.54
CA THR A 152 -27.92 -1.69 -8.67
C THR A 152 -26.47 -1.44 -8.20
N ASN A 153 -26.28 -0.53 -7.25
CA ASN A 153 -24.95 -0.21 -6.73
C ASN A 153 -24.37 -1.35 -5.89
N GLN A 154 -25.21 -2.11 -5.17
CA GLN A 154 -24.80 -3.29 -4.41
C GLN A 154 -24.28 -4.38 -5.34
N THR A 155 -24.91 -4.61 -6.48
CA THR A 155 -24.46 -5.57 -7.51
C THR A 155 -23.09 -5.18 -8.03
N THR A 156 -22.91 -3.92 -8.43
CA THR A 156 -21.61 -3.40 -8.90
C THR A 156 -20.52 -3.45 -7.85
N TYR A 157 -20.87 -3.33 -6.57
CA TYR A 157 -19.89 -3.42 -5.46
C TYR A 157 -19.40 -4.84 -5.21
N ASN A 158 -20.24 -5.85 -5.48
CA ASN A 158 -19.92 -7.27 -5.23
C ASN A 158 -19.19 -7.95 -6.41
N GLU A 159 -19.11 -7.33 -7.61
CA GLU A 159 -18.29 -7.75 -8.74
C GLU A 159 -16.82 -7.31 -8.58
#